data_749f11fa1138c38cdaf43f598ace94f2
#
_entry.id   749f11fa1138c38cdaf43f598ace94f2
#
_cell.length_a   1.000
_cell.length_b   1.000
_cell.length_c   1.000
_cell.angle_alpha   90.00
_cell.angle_beta   90.00
_cell.angle_gamma   90.00
#
_symmetry.space_group_name_H-M   'P 1'
#
loop_
_entity.id
_entity.type
_entity.pdbx_description
1 polymer ?
#
loop_
_entity_poly.entity_id
_entity_poly.type
_entity_poly.pdbx_seq_one_letter_code
_entity_poly.pdbx_strand_id
1 'polypeptide(L)'
;KGNYEIYPSRSNDPAKNPLDPDTKIGYMQQMFPQHAKHIMNNPNTKTIFDALKGANERGAKSVNIVVGQDRQKEFENLANKYNNKLYKFDRINVVSAGDRDPDGEGISAMSASKLRKAAADDDYDTFRTGIPQSLKDNKARELYSAIQKGMQLPKKKQQNETWRIAPKFDWKNLRENYMNGNIFRVGDIVE
;
A
#
# COMPACT_ATOMS: atom_id res chain seq x y z
N LYS A 1 -30.50 -8.71 -1.27
CA LYS A 1 -29.07 -8.32 -1.11
C LYS A 1 -28.94 -7.69 0.26
N GLY A 2 -28.11 -8.25 1.16
CA GLY A 2 -27.86 -7.68 2.49
C GLY A 2 -27.02 -6.39 2.37
N ASN A 3 -27.14 -5.50 3.35
CA ASN A 3 -26.23 -4.36 3.49
C ASN A 3 -24.86 -4.87 3.96
N TYR A 4 -23.80 -4.26 3.47
CA TYR A 4 -22.44 -4.54 3.92
C TYR A 4 -21.69 -3.23 4.16
N GLU A 5 -20.72 -3.29 5.04
CA GLU A 5 -19.84 -2.18 5.40
C GLU A 5 -18.40 -2.70 5.44
N ILE A 6 -17.48 -1.89 4.96
CA ILE A 6 -16.05 -2.18 4.96
C ILE A 6 -15.39 -1.24 5.96
N TYR A 7 -14.73 -1.80 6.95
CA TYR A 7 -14.04 -1.07 8.00
C TYR A 7 -12.52 -1.19 7.86
N PRO A 8 -11.86 -0.22 7.21
CA PRO A 8 -10.41 -0.19 7.15
C PRO A 8 -9.79 0.01 8.52
N SER A 9 -8.64 -0.62 8.77
CA SER A 9 -7.85 -0.37 9.98
C SER A 9 -7.48 1.10 10.10
N ARG A 10 -7.64 1.67 11.27
CA ARG A 10 -7.26 3.05 11.59
C ARG A 10 -5.87 3.17 12.23
N SER A 11 -5.09 2.09 12.24
CA SER A 11 -3.70 2.15 12.67
C SER A 11 -2.85 2.96 11.69
N ASN A 12 -1.91 3.73 12.24
CA ASN A 12 -0.92 4.49 11.51
C ASN A 12 0.45 4.22 12.15
N ASP A 13 1.36 3.68 11.39
CA ASP A 13 2.75 3.49 11.77
C ASP A 13 3.63 3.43 10.51
N PRO A 14 4.86 3.95 10.54
CA PRO A 14 5.71 4.04 9.35
C PRO A 14 6.00 2.70 8.69
N ALA A 15 6.07 1.60 9.44
CA ALA A 15 6.49 0.30 8.92
C ALA A 15 5.35 -0.46 8.24
N LYS A 16 4.14 -0.47 8.85
CA LYS A 16 3.02 -1.31 8.40
C LYS A 16 1.86 -0.51 7.82
N ASN A 17 1.62 0.69 8.32
CA ASN A 17 0.50 1.56 7.95
C ASN A 17 0.97 3.00 7.73
N PRO A 18 1.75 3.29 6.68
CA PRO A 18 2.42 4.58 6.49
C PRO A 18 1.46 5.74 6.18
N LEU A 19 0.24 5.44 5.77
CA LEU A 19 -0.77 6.46 5.50
C LEU A 19 -1.61 6.71 6.76
N ASP A 20 -1.95 7.97 7.02
CA ASP A 20 -2.99 8.29 8.00
C ASP A 20 -4.34 7.68 7.56
N PRO A 21 -5.25 7.41 8.53
CA PRO A 21 -6.49 6.72 8.23
C PRO A 21 -7.37 7.40 7.18
N ASP A 22 -7.47 8.72 7.21
CA ASP A 22 -8.36 9.45 6.31
C ASP A 22 -7.83 9.46 4.88
N THR A 23 -6.54 9.68 4.70
CA THR A 23 -5.85 9.55 3.42
C THR A 23 -5.99 8.13 2.87
N LYS A 24 -5.73 7.10 3.68
CA LYS A 24 -5.87 5.70 3.28
C LYS A 24 -7.28 5.39 2.79
N ILE A 25 -8.30 5.78 3.58
CA ILE A 25 -9.71 5.54 3.25
C ILE A 25 -10.11 6.28 1.97
N GLY A 26 -9.68 7.54 1.83
CA GLY A 26 -9.94 8.32 0.62
C GLY A 26 -9.39 7.67 -0.65
N TYR A 27 -8.19 7.11 -0.61
CA TYR A 27 -7.65 6.33 -1.73
C TYR A 27 -8.41 5.01 -1.95
N MET A 28 -8.80 4.30 -0.89
CA MET A 28 -9.61 3.09 -1.03
C MET A 28 -10.95 3.37 -1.73
N GLN A 29 -11.62 4.47 -1.38
CA GLN A 29 -12.87 4.88 -2.03
C GLN A 29 -12.68 5.23 -3.51
N GLN A 30 -11.55 5.84 -3.87
CA GLN A 30 -11.20 6.13 -5.26
C GLN A 30 -10.82 4.89 -6.05
N MET A 31 -10.11 3.95 -5.44
CA MET A 31 -9.75 2.66 -6.05
C MET A 31 -10.96 1.75 -6.29
N PHE A 32 -11.96 1.82 -5.43
CA PHE A 32 -13.13 0.96 -5.47
C PHE A 32 -14.43 1.78 -5.48
N PRO A 33 -14.70 2.57 -6.54
CA PRO A 33 -15.82 3.50 -6.58
C PRO A 33 -17.18 2.82 -6.42
N GLN A 34 -17.32 1.56 -6.89
CA GLN A 34 -18.54 0.77 -6.71
C GLN A 34 -18.83 0.42 -5.24
N HIS A 35 -17.81 0.45 -4.38
CA HIS A 35 -17.90 0.17 -2.95
C HIS A 35 -17.70 1.42 -2.08
N ALA A 36 -17.43 2.59 -2.68
CA ALA A 36 -17.02 3.80 -1.96
C ALA A 36 -17.97 4.17 -0.81
N LYS A 37 -19.28 4.09 -1.03
CA LYS A 37 -20.30 4.37 -0.02
C LYS A 37 -20.34 3.37 1.14
N HIS A 38 -19.74 2.20 0.96
CA HIS A 38 -19.67 1.14 1.96
C HIS A 38 -18.33 1.12 2.70
N ILE A 39 -17.33 1.86 2.21
CA ILE A 39 -16.03 2.02 2.87
C ILE A 39 -16.18 3.10 3.92
N MET A 40 -16.25 2.68 5.17
CA MET A 40 -16.60 3.55 6.29
C MET A 40 -15.41 4.37 6.76
N ASN A 41 -15.61 5.67 6.88
CA ASN A 41 -14.64 6.58 7.51
C ASN A 41 -15.25 7.14 8.81
N ASN A 42 -15.33 6.29 9.83
CA ASN A 42 -15.82 6.69 11.14
C ASN A 42 -14.68 6.67 12.17
N PRO A 43 -14.25 7.82 12.71
CA PRO A 43 -13.17 7.89 13.68
C PRO A 43 -13.47 7.19 15.01
N ASN A 44 -14.75 6.98 15.31
CA ASN A 44 -15.20 6.29 16.52
C ASN A 44 -15.19 4.76 16.38
N THR A 45 -15.09 4.22 15.15
CA THR A 45 -15.02 2.78 14.90
C THR A 45 -13.56 2.38 14.75
N LYS A 46 -12.91 2.03 15.86
CA LYS A 46 -11.49 1.66 15.92
C LYS A 46 -11.27 0.16 15.94
N THR A 47 -12.25 -0.59 16.45
CA THR A 47 -12.18 -2.03 16.66
C THR A 47 -13.36 -2.74 16.00
N ILE A 48 -13.22 -4.08 15.84
CA ILE A 48 -14.35 -4.92 15.40
C ILE A 48 -15.55 -4.79 16.34
N PHE A 49 -15.30 -4.59 17.63
CA PHE A 49 -16.37 -4.45 18.62
C PHE A 49 -17.21 -3.19 18.41
N ASP A 50 -16.56 -2.09 18.01
CA ASP A 50 -17.27 -0.84 17.71
C ASP A 50 -18.17 -1.03 16.47
N ALA A 51 -17.67 -1.72 15.45
CA ALA A 51 -18.45 -2.05 14.26
C ALA A 51 -19.65 -2.95 14.58
N LEU A 52 -19.45 -3.98 15.41
CA LEU A 52 -20.52 -4.90 15.82
C LEU A 52 -21.56 -4.21 16.71
N LYS A 53 -21.14 -3.35 17.65
CA LYS A 53 -22.06 -2.52 18.44
C LYS A 53 -22.91 -1.64 17.53
N GLY A 54 -22.30 -0.91 16.63
CA GLY A 54 -23.01 -0.07 15.68
C GLY A 54 -24.00 -0.84 14.82
N ALA A 55 -23.63 -2.03 14.34
CA ALA A 55 -24.56 -2.89 13.60
C ALA A 55 -25.75 -3.35 14.46
N ASN A 56 -25.50 -3.72 15.73
CA ASN A 56 -26.54 -4.13 16.67
C ASN A 56 -27.49 -2.97 17.03
N GLU A 57 -26.94 -1.77 17.25
CA GLU A 57 -27.72 -0.54 17.51
C GLU A 57 -28.60 -0.17 16.32
N ARG A 58 -28.19 -0.45 15.09
CA ARG A 58 -29.02 -0.30 13.88
C ARG A 58 -30.05 -1.42 13.69
N GLY A 59 -30.16 -2.33 14.62
CA GLY A 59 -31.18 -3.38 14.64
C GLY A 59 -30.81 -4.66 13.91
N ALA A 60 -29.53 -4.85 13.53
CA ALA A 60 -29.09 -6.10 12.94
C ALA A 60 -29.26 -7.26 13.92
N LYS A 61 -29.91 -8.34 13.46
CA LYS A 61 -30.11 -9.58 14.22
C LYS A 61 -29.04 -10.62 13.95
N SER A 62 -28.42 -10.55 12.77
CA SER A 62 -27.36 -11.45 12.38
C SER A 62 -26.26 -10.70 11.60
N VAL A 63 -25.04 -11.15 11.72
CA VAL A 63 -23.88 -10.57 11.03
C VAL A 63 -23.03 -11.66 10.39
N ASN A 64 -22.50 -11.34 9.22
CA ASN A 64 -21.42 -12.10 8.60
C ASN A 64 -20.16 -11.23 8.64
N ILE A 65 -19.11 -11.74 9.27
CA ILE A 65 -17.80 -11.07 9.37
C ILE A 65 -16.89 -11.71 8.35
N VAL A 66 -16.40 -10.93 7.39
CA VAL A 66 -15.48 -11.39 6.34
C VAL A 66 -14.08 -10.93 6.68
N VAL A 67 -13.15 -11.87 6.83
CA VAL A 67 -11.75 -11.63 7.20
C VAL A 67 -10.82 -12.52 6.39
N GLY A 68 -9.51 -12.23 6.41
CA GLY A 68 -8.51 -13.15 5.86
C GLY A 68 -8.51 -14.49 6.61
N GLN A 69 -8.15 -15.56 5.90
CA GLN A 69 -8.17 -16.93 6.45
C GLN A 69 -7.31 -17.06 7.70
N ASP A 70 -6.16 -16.40 7.72
CA ASP A 70 -5.22 -16.36 8.84
C ASP A 70 -5.83 -15.81 10.14
N ARG A 71 -6.90 -15.03 10.04
CA ARG A 71 -7.55 -14.38 11.18
C ARG A 71 -8.95 -14.92 11.50
N GLN A 72 -9.47 -15.84 10.70
CA GLN A 72 -10.86 -16.31 10.85
C GLN A 72 -11.15 -16.85 12.23
N LYS A 73 -10.31 -17.77 12.75
CA LYS A 73 -10.48 -18.39 14.07
C LYS A 73 -10.40 -17.36 15.22
N GLU A 74 -9.48 -16.39 15.11
CA GLU A 74 -9.33 -15.32 16.09
C GLU A 74 -10.63 -14.50 16.19
N PHE A 75 -11.14 -14.05 15.04
CA PHE A 75 -12.35 -13.23 14.99
C PHE A 75 -13.60 -14.01 15.40
N GLU A 76 -13.71 -15.28 15.07
CA GLU A 76 -14.81 -16.14 15.51
C GLU A 76 -14.84 -16.26 17.03
N ASN A 77 -13.72 -16.57 17.66
CA ASN A 77 -13.60 -16.66 19.10
C ASN A 77 -13.94 -15.33 19.79
N LEU A 78 -13.38 -14.21 19.28
CA LEU A 78 -13.62 -12.88 19.84
C LEU A 78 -15.07 -12.47 19.70
N ALA A 79 -15.67 -12.60 18.52
CA ALA A 79 -17.03 -12.18 18.27
C ALA A 79 -18.04 -12.96 19.14
N ASN A 80 -17.87 -14.27 19.25
CA ASN A 80 -18.74 -15.10 20.07
C ASN A 80 -18.55 -14.86 21.58
N LYS A 81 -17.32 -14.67 22.05
CA LYS A 81 -17.00 -14.39 23.47
C LYS A 81 -17.72 -13.16 24.01
N TYR A 82 -17.90 -12.14 23.17
CA TYR A 82 -18.53 -10.88 23.57
C TYR A 82 -19.99 -10.75 23.13
N ASN A 83 -20.56 -11.75 22.47
CA ASN A 83 -22.00 -11.82 22.25
C ASN A 83 -22.75 -11.93 23.56
N ASN A 84 -23.87 -11.26 23.67
CA ASN A 84 -24.65 -11.06 24.90
C ASN A 84 -23.93 -10.26 26.03
N LYS A 85 -22.75 -9.66 25.74
CA LYS A 85 -22.05 -8.78 26.67
C LYS A 85 -21.93 -7.35 26.12
N LEU A 86 -21.46 -7.21 24.91
CA LEU A 86 -21.25 -5.91 24.24
C LEU A 86 -22.32 -5.64 23.18
N TYR A 87 -22.87 -6.67 22.58
CA TYR A 87 -23.94 -6.67 21.57
C TYR A 87 -24.73 -7.97 21.67
N LYS A 88 -25.83 -8.05 20.96
CA LYS A 88 -26.68 -9.24 20.97
C LYS A 88 -27.12 -9.58 19.57
N PHE A 89 -26.50 -10.62 18.98
CA PHE A 89 -26.88 -11.19 17.70
C PHE A 89 -27.44 -12.62 17.91
N ASP A 90 -28.47 -12.94 17.16
CA ASP A 90 -29.03 -14.29 17.09
C ASP A 90 -28.07 -15.22 16.33
N ARG A 91 -27.27 -14.64 15.37
CA ARG A 91 -26.30 -15.38 14.56
C ARG A 91 -25.09 -14.52 14.23
N ILE A 92 -23.92 -15.04 14.51
CA ILE A 92 -22.62 -14.51 14.07
C ILE A 92 -21.97 -15.58 13.21
N ASN A 93 -21.62 -15.23 11.98
CA ASN A 93 -20.93 -16.10 11.06
C ASN A 93 -19.62 -15.43 10.62
N VAL A 94 -18.49 -16.11 10.76
CA VAL A 94 -17.17 -15.59 10.34
C VAL A 94 -16.69 -16.42 9.17
N VAL A 95 -16.52 -15.75 8.03
CA VAL A 95 -16.15 -16.39 6.77
C VAL A 95 -14.80 -15.86 6.29
N SER A 96 -14.05 -16.74 5.65
CA SER A 96 -12.81 -16.35 4.98
C SER A 96 -13.09 -15.58 3.69
N ALA A 97 -12.33 -14.53 3.44
CA ALA A 97 -12.29 -13.84 2.15
C ALA A 97 -11.56 -14.67 1.06
N GLY A 98 -11.09 -15.86 1.39
CA GLY A 98 -10.23 -16.68 0.57
C GLY A 98 -8.75 -16.51 0.89
N ASP A 99 -7.94 -17.40 0.32
CA ASP A 99 -6.50 -17.31 0.35
C ASP A 99 -6.02 -16.29 -0.68
N ARG A 100 -4.88 -15.66 -0.38
CA ARG A 100 -4.16 -14.92 -1.40
C ARG A 100 -3.46 -15.93 -2.31
N ASP A 101 -3.60 -15.71 -3.60
CA ASP A 101 -2.82 -16.45 -4.59
C ASP A 101 -1.43 -15.77 -4.71
N PRO A 102 -0.36 -16.34 -4.13
CA PRO A 102 0.97 -15.75 -4.20
C PRO A 102 1.56 -15.85 -5.61
N ASP A 103 1.07 -16.78 -6.43
CA ASP A 103 1.51 -17.05 -7.80
C ASP A 103 0.63 -16.33 -8.84
N GLY A 104 -0.43 -15.65 -8.39
CA GLY A 104 -1.29 -14.86 -9.26
C GLY A 104 -0.57 -13.65 -9.85
N GLU A 105 -1.05 -13.14 -10.97
CA GLU A 105 -0.54 -11.94 -11.61
C GLU A 105 -1.31 -10.68 -11.22
N GLY A 106 -0.65 -9.52 -11.32
CA GLY A 106 -1.26 -8.22 -11.09
C GLY A 106 -1.76 -7.99 -9.67
N ILE A 107 -2.96 -7.47 -9.53
CA ILE A 107 -3.54 -7.05 -8.24
C ILE A 107 -3.75 -8.23 -7.29
N SER A 108 -4.11 -9.42 -7.79
CA SER A 108 -4.37 -10.62 -6.97
C SER A 108 -3.12 -11.13 -6.26
N ALA A 109 -1.95 -11.02 -6.91
CA ALA A 109 -0.65 -11.40 -6.36
C ALA A 109 -0.03 -10.33 -5.44
N MET A 110 -0.53 -9.09 -5.53
CA MET A 110 0.09 -7.97 -4.85
C MET A 110 -0.40 -7.86 -3.40
N SER A 111 0.53 -7.93 -2.46
CA SER A 111 0.26 -7.68 -1.05
C SER A 111 0.62 -6.26 -0.64
N ALA A 112 0.03 -5.78 0.46
CA ALA A 112 0.41 -4.49 1.03
C ALA A 112 1.91 -4.42 1.38
N SER A 113 2.53 -5.55 1.73
CA SER A 113 3.97 -5.62 1.97
C SER A 113 4.78 -5.48 0.69
N LYS A 114 4.36 -6.12 -0.40
CA LYS A 114 5.00 -5.96 -1.72
C LYS A 114 4.88 -4.52 -2.22
N LEU A 115 3.72 -3.88 -2.06
CA LEU A 115 3.52 -2.48 -2.43
C LEU A 115 4.42 -1.52 -1.63
N ARG A 116 4.51 -1.73 -0.31
CA ARG A 116 5.44 -0.93 0.51
C ARG A 116 6.90 -1.16 0.12
N LYS A 117 7.27 -2.41 -0.19
CA LYS A 117 8.62 -2.72 -0.66
C LYS A 117 8.92 -2.01 -1.98
N ALA A 118 8.03 -2.08 -2.97
CA ALA A 118 8.18 -1.36 -4.22
C ALA A 118 8.34 0.16 -4.00
N ALA A 119 7.57 0.73 -3.06
CA ALA A 119 7.71 2.15 -2.71
C ALA A 119 9.06 2.44 -2.03
N ALA A 120 9.57 1.54 -1.19
CA ALA A 120 10.87 1.68 -0.52
C ALA A 120 12.05 1.55 -1.51
N ASP A 121 11.92 0.66 -2.48
CA ASP A 121 12.93 0.38 -3.50
C ASP A 121 12.91 1.44 -4.63
N ASP A 122 11.96 2.39 -4.59
CA ASP A 122 11.71 3.42 -5.60
C ASP A 122 11.29 2.83 -6.97
N ASP A 123 10.58 1.70 -6.92
CA ASP A 123 10.05 0.98 -8.08
C ASP A 123 8.57 1.29 -8.29
N TYR A 124 8.31 2.39 -9.01
CA TYR A 124 6.94 2.80 -9.32
C TYR A 124 6.22 1.80 -10.24
N ASP A 125 6.92 1.19 -11.18
CA ASP A 125 6.30 0.29 -12.16
C ASP A 125 5.73 -0.94 -11.47
N THR A 126 6.50 -1.59 -10.62
CA THR A 126 6.00 -2.68 -9.76
C THR A 126 4.87 -2.21 -8.85
N PHE A 127 4.99 -1.05 -8.22
CA PHE A 127 3.92 -0.48 -7.42
C PHE A 127 2.63 -0.32 -8.23
N ARG A 128 2.72 0.24 -9.44
CA ARG A 128 1.58 0.51 -10.32
C ARG A 128 0.81 -0.75 -10.72
N THR A 129 1.48 -1.89 -10.87
CA THR A 129 0.82 -3.16 -11.20
C THR A 129 -0.15 -3.62 -10.11
N GLY A 130 0.10 -3.27 -8.86
CA GLY A 130 -0.77 -3.60 -7.72
C GLY A 130 -1.88 -2.59 -7.43
N ILE A 131 -1.99 -1.53 -8.22
CA ILE A 131 -3.01 -0.50 -8.04
C ILE A 131 -4.11 -0.66 -9.10
N PRO A 132 -5.40 -0.70 -8.70
CA PRO A 132 -6.50 -0.79 -9.65
C PRO A 132 -6.48 0.30 -10.71
N GLN A 133 -6.88 -0.04 -11.93
CA GLN A 133 -6.93 0.91 -13.06
C GLN A 133 -7.94 2.05 -12.84
N SER A 134 -8.93 1.85 -11.97
CA SER A 134 -9.87 2.90 -11.54
C SER A 134 -9.17 4.12 -10.94
N LEU A 135 -8.01 3.93 -10.29
CA LEU A 135 -7.17 5.03 -9.84
C LEU A 135 -6.27 5.49 -10.98
N LYS A 136 -6.51 6.71 -11.47
CA LYS A 136 -5.72 7.32 -12.55
C LYS A 136 -4.23 7.44 -12.16
N ASP A 137 -3.34 7.42 -13.15
CA ASP A 137 -1.89 7.38 -12.92
C ASP A 137 -1.38 8.56 -12.06
N ASN A 138 -1.87 9.76 -12.28
CA ASN A 138 -1.51 10.91 -11.44
C ASN A 138 -1.84 10.68 -9.97
N LYS A 139 -3.01 10.10 -9.66
CA LYS A 139 -3.41 9.76 -8.28
C LYS A 139 -2.64 8.57 -7.72
N ALA A 140 -2.24 7.62 -8.56
CA ALA A 140 -1.37 6.52 -8.16
C ALA A 140 0.03 7.03 -7.79
N ARG A 141 0.58 8.01 -8.51
CA ARG A 141 1.85 8.68 -8.16
C ARG A 141 1.75 9.49 -6.87
N GLU A 142 0.64 10.19 -6.65
CA GLU A 142 0.39 10.88 -5.38
C GLU A 142 0.35 9.88 -4.21
N LEU A 143 -0.36 8.76 -4.36
CA LEU A 143 -0.41 7.67 -3.37
C LEU A 143 0.97 7.09 -3.11
N TYR A 144 1.74 6.79 -4.17
CA TYR A 144 3.10 6.30 -4.08
C TYR A 144 3.99 7.23 -3.23
N SER A 145 3.99 8.52 -3.56
CA SER A 145 4.76 9.54 -2.85
C SER A 145 4.29 9.69 -1.39
N ALA A 146 2.97 9.59 -1.14
CA ALA A 146 2.43 9.64 0.22
C ALA A 146 2.90 8.44 1.07
N ILE A 147 2.96 7.24 0.47
CA ILE A 147 3.48 6.04 1.13
C ILE A 147 4.96 6.20 1.46
N GLN A 148 5.79 6.62 0.50
CA GLN A 148 7.22 6.87 0.73
C GLN A 148 7.45 7.87 1.87
N LYS A 149 6.69 8.97 1.88
CA LYS A 149 6.73 9.98 2.93
C LYS A 149 6.32 9.41 4.29
N GLY A 150 5.23 8.64 4.32
CA GLY A 150 4.71 8.04 5.54
C GLY A 150 5.63 6.96 6.12
N MET A 151 6.37 6.26 5.27
CA MET A 151 7.40 5.30 5.67
C MET A 151 8.65 5.98 6.25
N GLN A 152 8.74 7.32 6.21
CA GLN A 152 9.88 8.10 6.68
C GLN A 152 11.21 7.64 6.06
N LEU A 153 11.14 7.18 4.80
CA LEU A 153 12.34 6.76 4.09
C LEU A 153 13.30 7.95 3.98
N PRO A 154 14.61 7.75 4.18
CA PRO A 154 15.57 8.79 3.88
C PRO A 154 15.36 9.20 2.44
N LYS A 155 15.12 10.48 2.20
CA LYS A 155 15.09 11.00 0.83
C LYS A 155 16.43 10.57 0.23
N LYS A 156 16.38 9.68 -0.77
CA LYS A 156 17.55 9.53 -1.64
C LYS A 156 17.86 10.96 -2.05
N LYS A 157 19.03 11.48 -1.65
CA LYS A 157 19.53 12.70 -2.25
C LYS A 157 19.34 12.44 -3.74
N GLN A 158 18.48 13.20 -4.40
CA GLN A 158 18.59 13.29 -5.83
C GLN A 158 20.09 13.56 -6.02
N GLN A 159 20.81 12.54 -6.42
CA GLN A 159 22.01 12.81 -7.16
C GLN A 159 21.42 13.65 -8.29
N ASN A 160 21.54 14.97 -8.15
CA ASN A 160 21.61 15.79 -9.30
C ASN A 160 22.72 15.11 -10.10
N GLU A 161 22.34 14.24 -11.02
CA GLU A 161 23.11 14.00 -12.20
C GLU A 161 23.09 15.37 -12.92
N THR A 162 23.80 16.32 -12.33
CA THR A 162 24.46 17.28 -13.13
C THR A 162 25.30 16.39 -14.03
N TRP A 163 24.72 16.08 -15.19
CA TRP A 163 25.52 15.74 -16.34
C TRP A 163 26.54 16.88 -16.36
N ARG A 164 27.66 16.66 -15.69
CA ARG A 164 28.83 17.48 -15.93
C ARG A 164 29.02 17.28 -17.39
N ILE A 165 28.66 18.33 -18.18
CA ILE A 165 29.00 18.40 -19.57
C ILE A 165 30.47 18.05 -19.54
N ALA A 166 30.80 16.84 -20.03
CA ALA A 166 32.18 16.39 -20.06
C ALA A 166 32.95 17.53 -20.69
N PRO A 167 34.02 18.04 -20.07
CA PRO A 167 34.77 19.15 -20.63
C PRO A 167 35.04 18.80 -22.07
N LYS A 168 34.72 19.71 -23.02
CA LYS A 168 34.85 19.46 -24.47
C LYS A 168 36.05 18.59 -24.71
N PHE A 169 35.81 17.35 -25.17
CA PHE A 169 36.84 16.35 -25.32
C PHE A 169 37.89 16.88 -26.29
N ASP A 170 39.07 17.17 -25.80
CA ASP A 170 40.17 17.61 -26.63
C ASP A 170 40.86 16.41 -27.26
N TRP A 171 40.30 15.94 -28.38
CA TRP A 171 40.81 14.80 -29.14
C TRP A 171 42.27 14.93 -29.53
N LYS A 172 42.79 16.15 -29.73
CA LYS A 172 44.18 16.39 -30.00
C LYS A 172 45.06 15.99 -28.83
N ASN A 173 44.70 16.42 -27.65
CA ASN A 173 45.44 16.14 -26.43
C ASN A 173 45.39 14.65 -26.04
N LEU A 174 44.25 14.00 -26.29
CA LEU A 174 44.09 12.56 -26.06
C LEU A 174 44.97 11.74 -26.99
N ARG A 175 44.99 12.10 -28.29
CA ARG A 175 45.82 11.44 -29.30
C ARG A 175 47.31 11.62 -29.00
N GLU A 176 47.75 12.81 -28.62
CA GLU A 176 49.13 13.09 -28.24
C GLU A 176 49.57 12.29 -27.01
N ASN A 177 48.72 12.21 -25.99
CA ASN A 177 48.99 11.40 -24.80
C ASN A 177 49.10 9.90 -25.14
N TYR A 178 48.23 9.39 -26.01
CA TYR A 178 48.27 8.00 -26.46
C TYR A 178 49.56 7.72 -27.27
N MET A 179 49.90 8.61 -28.17
CA MET A 179 51.14 8.46 -29.02
C MET A 179 52.40 8.57 -28.18
N ASN A 180 52.35 9.29 -27.04
CA ASN A 180 53.48 9.45 -26.12
C ASN A 180 53.58 8.35 -25.07
N GLY A 181 52.75 7.28 -25.18
CA GLY A 181 52.78 6.12 -24.27
C GLY A 181 52.23 6.38 -22.87
N ASN A 182 51.46 7.46 -22.68
CA ASN A 182 50.73 7.70 -21.43
C ASN A 182 49.53 6.77 -21.36
N ILE A 183 49.56 5.83 -20.41
CA ILE A 183 48.50 4.85 -20.19
C ILE A 183 47.35 5.54 -19.50
N PHE A 184 46.12 5.27 -19.99
CA PHE A 184 44.88 5.70 -19.33
C PHE A 184 44.81 5.18 -17.88
N ARG A 185 44.36 6.02 -16.98
CA ARG A 185 44.14 5.65 -15.57
C ARG A 185 42.68 5.27 -15.34
N VAL A 186 42.41 4.50 -14.28
CA VAL A 186 41.05 4.18 -13.84
C VAL A 186 40.28 5.49 -13.56
N GLY A 187 39.22 5.75 -14.34
CA GLY A 187 38.44 6.98 -14.33
C GLY A 187 38.54 7.77 -15.69
N ASP A 188 39.42 7.43 -16.59
CA ASP A 188 39.46 7.99 -17.93
C ASP A 188 38.34 7.33 -18.77
N ILE A 189 37.56 8.17 -19.45
CA ILE A 189 36.49 7.69 -20.35
C ILE A 189 37.13 7.44 -21.70
N VAL A 190 37.09 6.21 -22.16
CA VAL A 190 37.45 5.79 -23.53
C VAL A 190 36.17 5.30 -24.20
N GLU A 191 35.78 5.91 -25.31
CA GLU A 191 34.76 5.36 -26.22
C GLU A 191 35.41 4.42 -27.23
#